data_f4918a2b8a5c6b8deda83f52ba9a859f
#
_entry.id   f4918a2b8a5c6b8deda83f52ba9a859f
#
_cell.length_a   1.000
_cell.length_b   1.000
_cell.length_c   1.000
_cell.angle_alpha   90.00
_cell.angle_beta   90.00
_cell.angle_gamma   90.00
#
_symmetry.space_group_name_H-M   'P 1'
#
loop_
_entity.id
_entity.type
_entity.pdbx_description
1 polymer ?
#
loop_
_entity_poly.entity_id
_entity_poly.type
_entity_poly.pdbx_seq_one_letter_code
_entity_poly.pdbx_strand_id
1 'polypeptide(L)'
;MLTLKNPRLPEKEIVTVDALADTGAVYLIIPEHIKLQLGLVDESQKEVTLADGSKKMVPYVGPLEVKFKNRVAYVGAIVMGDEVLLGAIPMEDMDLVVIPQQRKVELNPLNPNYAAAKAK
;
A
#
# COMPACT_ATOMS: atom_id res chain seq x y z
N MET A 1 10.08 -3.99 -5.81
CA MET A 1 8.90 -4.03 -6.69
C MET A 1 7.71 -4.67 -6.01
N LEU A 2 6.56 -4.05 -6.14
CA LEU A 2 5.30 -4.60 -5.65
C LEU A 2 4.40 -5.00 -6.81
N THR A 3 3.54 -5.98 -6.57
CA THR A 3 2.40 -6.22 -7.44
C THR A 3 1.11 -5.85 -6.72
N LEU A 4 0.21 -5.19 -7.44
CA LEU A 4 -1.09 -4.77 -6.94
C LEU A 4 -2.17 -5.45 -7.77
N LYS A 5 -3.19 -5.95 -7.10
CA LYS A 5 -4.30 -6.66 -7.75
C LYS A 5 -5.62 -6.28 -7.09
N ASN A 6 -6.68 -6.22 -7.90
CA ASN A 6 -8.04 -6.12 -7.38
C ASN A 6 -8.59 -7.53 -7.21
N PRO A 7 -8.71 -8.04 -5.97
CA PRO A 7 -9.17 -9.42 -5.75
C PRO A 7 -10.63 -9.64 -6.12
N ARG A 8 -11.43 -8.57 -6.22
CA ARG A 8 -12.83 -8.67 -6.64
C ARG A 8 -13.01 -8.76 -8.15
N LEU A 9 -11.98 -8.39 -8.91
CA LEU A 9 -11.99 -8.42 -10.37
C LEU A 9 -10.76 -9.19 -10.85
N PRO A 10 -10.77 -10.53 -10.70
CA PRO A 10 -9.59 -11.35 -11.02
C PRO A 10 -9.19 -11.31 -12.50
N GLU A 11 -10.11 -10.90 -13.38
CA GLU A 11 -9.82 -10.74 -14.81
C GLU A 11 -9.01 -9.47 -15.12
N LYS A 12 -8.95 -8.52 -14.21
CA LYS A 12 -8.09 -7.35 -14.39
C LYS A 12 -6.63 -7.73 -14.21
N GLU A 13 -5.76 -7.15 -15.02
CA GLU A 13 -4.34 -7.42 -14.92
C GLU A 13 -3.76 -6.87 -13.63
N ILE A 14 -2.76 -7.57 -13.10
CA ILE A 14 -1.98 -7.05 -11.97
C ILE A 14 -1.12 -5.90 -12.46
N VAL A 15 -0.86 -4.95 -11.56
CA VAL A 15 0.00 -3.81 -11.83
C VAL A 15 1.28 -3.98 -11.02
N THR A 16 2.41 -3.90 -11.69
CA THR A 16 3.72 -3.97 -11.03
C THR A 16 4.27 -2.55 -10.91
N VAL A 17 4.64 -2.17 -9.72
CA VAL A 17 5.12 -0.81 -9.44
C VAL A 17 6.34 -0.82 -8.54
N ASP A 18 7.15 0.23 -8.64
CA ASP A 18 8.12 0.56 -7.61
C ASP A 18 7.43 1.49 -6.62
N ALA A 19 7.39 1.06 -5.37
CA ALA A 19 6.79 1.85 -4.31
C ALA A 19 7.88 2.36 -3.38
N LEU A 20 7.68 3.57 -2.89
CA LEU A 20 8.55 4.14 -1.87
C LEU A 20 7.95 3.87 -0.49
N ALA A 21 8.80 3.53 0.46
CA ALA A 21 8.39 3.43 1.85
C ALA A 21 8.18 4.83 2.42
N ASP A 22 7.02 5.05 3.01
CA ASP A 22 6.68 6.34 3.64
C ASP A 22 6.21 6.07 5.07
N THR A 23 7.14 6.18 6.01
CA THR A 23 6.85 5.92 7.43
C THR A 23 5.95 6.98 8.05
N GLY A 24 5.79 8.12 7.40
CA GLY A 24 4.84 9.15 7.81
C GLY A 24 3.41 8.89 7.36
N ALA A 25 3.20 7.97 6.45
CA ALA A 25 1.87 7.59 5.98
C ALA A 25 1.35 6.36 6.73
N VAL A 26 0.03 6.29 6.93
CA VAL A 26 -0.61 5.14 7.58
C VAL A 26 -0.99 4.10 6.54
N TYR A 27 -1.59 4.53 5.45
CA TYR A 27 -2.18 3.65 4.44
C TYR A 27 -1.26 3.46 3.24
N LEU A 28 -1.61 2.49 2.40
CA LEU A 28 -1.13 2.45 1.02
C LEU A 28 -1.69 3.66 0.29
N ILE A 29 -0.88 4.33 -0.48
CA ILE A 29 -1.29 5.48 -1.30
C ILE A 29 -1.05 5.12 -2.76
N ILE A 30 -2.06 5.29 -3.59
CA ILE A 30 -1.98 5.02 -5.03
C ILE A 30 -2.48 6.23 -5.83
N PRO A 31 -1.88 6.51 -6.99
CA PRO A 31 -2.40 7.53 -7.87
C PRO A 31 -3.69 7.10 -8.57
N GLU A 32 -4.43 8.06 -9.09
CA GLU A 32 -5.71 7.84 -9.77
C GLU A 32 -5.61 6.84 -10.92
N HIS A 33 -4.54 6.91 -11.72
CA HIS A 33 -4.42 6.02 -12.87
C HIS A 33 -4.28 4.55 -12.45
N ILE A 34 -3.68 4.27 -11.31
CA ILE A 34 -3.58 2.91 -10.77
C ILE A 34 -4.97 2.43 -10.32
N LYS A 35 -5.71 3.30 -9.62
CA LYS A 35 -7.09 2.99 -9.24
C LYS A 35 -7.92 2.59 -10.46
N LEU A 36 -7.82 3.35 -11.54
CA LEU A 36 -8.58 3.09 -12.76
C LEU A 36 -8.13 1.80 -13.45
N GLN A 37 -6.84 1.54 -13.52
CA GLN A 37 -6.31 0.30 -14.11
C GLN A 37 -6.82 -0.93 -13.38
N LEU A 38 -6.93 -0.87 -12.06
CA LEU A 38 -7.39 -1.98 -11.24
C LEU A 38 -8.92 -2.07 -11.13
N GLY A 39 -9.63 -1.10 -11.67
CA GLY A 39 -11.09 -1.08 -11.60
C GLY A 39 -11.62 -0.92 -10.18
N LEU A 40 -10.89 -0.22 -9.33
CA LEU A 40 -11.32 0.04 -7.96
C LEU A 40 -12.37 1.14 -7.94
N VAL A 41 -13.34 1.01 -7.04
CA VAL A 41 -14.47 1.93 -6.93
C VAL A 41 -14.33 2.77 -5.67
N ASP A 42 -14.73 4.04 -5.77
CA ASP A 42 -14.77 4.93 -4.61
C ASP A 42 -15.95 4.55 -3.71
N GLU A 43 -15.68 3.76 -2.68
CA GLU A 43 -16.71 3.32 -1.74
C GLU A 43 -16.74 4.19 -0.48
N SER A 44 -15.67 4.91 -0.19
CA SER A 44 -15.52 5.68 1.02
C SER A 44 -14.55 6.82 0.79
N GLN A 45 -14.47 7.70 1.78
CA GLN A 45 -13.50 8.78 1.80
C GLN A 45 -12.81 8.84 3.15
N LYS A 46 -11.61 9.38 3.15
CA LYS A 46 -10.87 9.66 4.38
C LYS A 46 -10.34 11.08 4.34
N GLU A 47 -10.26 11.69 5.52
CA GLU A 47 -9.60 12.97 5.67
C GLU A 47 -8.11 12.73 5.91
N VAL A 48 -7.28 13.33 5.09
CA VAL A 48 -5.83 13.27 5.27
C VAL A 48 -5.31 14.65 5.65
N THR A 49 -4.28 14.67 6.48
CA THR A 49 -3.57 15.88 6.85
C THR A 49 -2.29 15.96 6.03
N LEU A 50 -2.15 17.01 5.25
CA LEU A 50 -0.98 17.22 4.39
C LEU A 50 0.19 17.79 5.19
N ALA A 51 1.38 17.80 4.57
CA ALA A 51 2.60 18.27 5.23
C ALA A 51 2.51 19.71 5.73
N ASP A 52 1.71 20.55 5.06
CA ASP A 52 1.51 21.96 5.45
C ASP A 52 0.45 22.13 6.55
N GLY A 53 -0.10 21.01 7.07
CA GLY A 53 -1.14 21.03 8.09
C GLY A 53 -2.56 21.16 7.55
N SER A 54 -2.73 21.39 6.25
CA SER A 54 -4.06 21.42 5.66
C SER A 54 -4.69 20.04 5.61
N LYS A 55 -6.03 19.99 5.53
CA LYS A 55 -6.80 18.76 5.49
C LYS A 55 -7.52 18.63 4.17
N LYS A 56 -7.62 17.41 3.68
CA LYS A 56 -8.26 17.12 2.40
C LYS A 56 -9.02 15.80 2.49
N MET A 57 -10.21 15.76 1.91
CA MET A 57 -10.97 14.52 1.73
C MET A 57 -10.48 13.83 0.46
N VAL A 58 -10.17 12.54 0.56
CA VAL A 58 -9.66 11.75 -0.57
C VAL A 58 -10.39 10.43 -0.64
N PRO A 59 -10.49 9.82 -1.84
CA PRO A 59 -11.10 8.50 -1.97
C PRO A 59 -10.32 7.45 -1.19
N TYR A 60 -11.05 6.52 -0.58
CA TYR A 60 -10.51 5.34 0.06
C TYR A 60 -11.12 4.13 -0.64
N VAL A 61 -10.28 3.32 -1.23
CA VAL A 61 -10.68 2.23 -2.12
C VAL A 61 -10.10 0.91 -1.64
N GLY A 62 -10.66 -0.18 -2.09
CA GLY A 62 -10.13 -1.49 -1.79
C GLY A 62 -11.21 -2.56 -1.67
N PRO A 63 -10.82 -3.75 -1.25
CA PRO A 63 -9.45 -4.12 -0.88
C PRO A 63 -8.53 -4.30 -2.09
N LEU A 64 -7.23 -4.07 -1.89
CA LEU A 64 -6.19 -4.46 -2.84
C LEU A 64 -5.40 -5.63 -2.27
N GLU A 65 -5.01 -6.55 -3.14
CA GLU A 65 -4.01 -7.54 -2.82
C GLU A 65 -2.64 -6.97 -3.19
N VAL A 66 -1.77 -6.86 -2.21
CA VAL A 66 -0.41 -6.33 -2.37
C VAL A 66 0.56 -7.46 -2.13
N LYS A 67 1.47 -7.70 -3.07
CA LYS A 67 2.49 -8.73 -2.93
C LYS A 67 3.88 -8.12 -3.04
N PHE A 68 4.75 -8.57 -2.16
CA PHE A 68 6.17 -8.27 -2.17
C PHE A 68 6.92 -9.55 -1.79
N LYS A 69 7.67 -10.11 -2.74
CA LYS A 69 8.36 -11.39 -2.55
C LYS A 69 7.40 -12.46 -2.03
N ASN A 70 7.67 -13.06 -0.87
CA ASN A 70 6.81 -14.09 -0.28
C ASN A 70 5.74 -13.53 0.67
N ARG A 71 5.52 -12.21 0.64
CA ARG A 71 4.54 -11.53 1.49
C ARG A 71 3.30 -11.14 0.71
N VAL A 72 2.16 -11.17 1.39
CA VAL A 72 0.90 -10.68 0.84
C VAL A 72 0.14 -9.89 1.90
N ALA A 73 -0.51 -8.82 1.47
CA ALA A 73 -1.41 -8.05 2.32
C ALA A 73 -2.70 -7.76 1.54
N TYR A 74 -3.80 -7.64 2.27
CA TYR A 74 -5.09 -7.21 1.73
C TYR A 74 -5.47 -5.93 2.46
N VAL A 75 -5.35 -4.82 1.77
CA VAL A 75 -5.45 -3.50 2.40
C VAL A 75 -6.28 -2.54 1.56
N GLY A 76 -6.83 -1.52 2.22
CA GLY A 76 -7.38 -0.37 1.53
C GLY A 76 -6.29 0.60 1.13
N ALA A 77 -6.61 1.48 0.20
CA ALA A 77 -5.68 2.49 -0.29
C ALA A 77 -6.34 3.87 -0.35
N ILE A 78 -5.55 4.88 -0.06
CA ILE A 78 -5.89 6.29 -0.30
C ILE A 78 -5.51 6.61 -1.74
N VAL A 79 -6.39 7.30 -2.46
CA VAL A 79 -6.11 7.73 -3.84
C VAL A 79 -5.67 9.18 -3.82
N MET A 80 -4.39 9.41 -4.06
CA MET A 80 -3.82 10.76 -4.16
C MET A 80 -2.41 10.69 -4.74
N GLY A 81 -1.92 11.85 -5.19
CA GLY A 81 -0.55 11.98 -5.67
C GLY A 81 -0.29 11.29 -6.99
N ASP A 82 0.98 11.11 -7.29
CA ASP A 82 1.47 10.56 -8.57
C ASP A 82 2.39 9.36 -8.40
N GLU A 83 2.62 8.92 -7.16
CA GLU A 83 3.48 7.78 -6.85
C GLU A 83 2.76 6.81 -5.92
N VAL A 84 3.16 5.54 -5.97
CA VAL A 84 2.72 4.55 -4.99
C VAL A 84 3.60 4.66 -3.75
N LEU A 85 2.96 4.86 -2.60
CA LEU A 85 3.65 4.97 -1.33
C LEU A 85 3.15 3.88 -0.38
N LEU A 86 4.09 3.20 0.28
CA LEU A 86 3.78 2.20 1.30
C LEU A 86 3.78 2.85 2.67
N GLY A 87 2.60 2.95 3.27
CA GLY A 87 2.46 3.41 4.65
C GLY A 87 2.63 2.28 5.67
N ALA A 88 2.39 2.61 6.92
CA ALA A 88 2.62 1.71 8.05
C ALA A 88 1.77 0.43 7.98
N ILE A 89 0.50 0.53 7.62
CA ILE A 89 -0.39 -0.64 7.63
C ILE A 89 0.10 -1.75 6.70
N PRO A 90 0.33 -1.50 5.39
CA PRO A 90 0.82 -2.57 4.54
C PRO A 90 2.22 -3.06 4.92
N MET A 91 3.08 -2.18 5.41
CA MET A 91 4.42 -2.61 5.85
C MET A 91 4.37 -3.52 7.06
N GLU A 92 3.51 -3.21 8.04
CA GLU A 92 3.33 -4.07 9.21
C GLU A 92 2.66 -5.39 8.85
N ASP A 93 1.65 -5.34 8.00
CA ASP A 93 0.91 -6.54 7.59
C ASP A 93 1.82 -7.53 6.85
N MET A 94 2.74 -7.03 6.05
CA MET A 94 3.71 -7.86 5.33
C MET A 94 5.00 -8.13 6.13
N ASP A 95 5.13 -7.57 7.32
CA ASP A 95 6.31 -7.71 8.17
C ASP A 95 7.59 -7.30 7.40
N LEU A 96 7.59 -6.05 6.94
CA LEU A 96 8.71 -5.48 6.19
C LEU A 96 9.50 -4.51 7.06
N VAL A 97 10.77 -4.36 6.73
CA VAL A 97 11.62 -3.33 7.31
C VAL A 97 11.97 -2.29 6.24
N VAL A 98 12.23 -1.07 6.68
CA VAL A 98 12.60 0.02 5.77
C VAL A 98 14.10 0.16 5.72
N ILE A 99 14.62 0.34 4.52
CA ILE A 99 16.01 0.76 4.29
C ILE A 99 15.96 2.27 4.07
N PRO A 100 16.22 3.11 5.10
CA PRO A 100 15.89 4.53 5.06
C PRO A 100 16.59 5.31 3.96
N GLN A 101 17.86 4.97 3.70
CA GLN A 101 18.68 5.67 2.71
C GLN A 101 18.12 5.55 1.29
N GLN A 102 17.43 4.45 1.00
CA GLN A 102 16.90 4.16 -0.32
C GLN A 102 15.38 4.35 -0.38
N ARG A 103 14.73 4.59 0.76
CA ARG A 103 13.26 4.60 0.89
C ARG A 103 12.62 3.33 0.33
N LYS A 104 13.30 2.20 0.50
CA LYS A 104 12.87 0.89 0.03
C LYS A 104 12.55 0.00 1.21
N VAL A 105 11.81 -1.06 0.91
CA VAL A 105 11.46 -2.08 1.90
C VAL A 105 12.20 -3.37 1.59
N GLU A 106 12.38 -4.16 2.63
CA GLU A 106 12.92 -5.51 2.53
C GLU A 106 12.20 -6.39 3.53
N LEU A 107 12.29 -7.70 3.36
CA LEU A 107 11.75 -8.64 4.33
C LEU A 107 12.40 -8.43 5.68
N ASN A 108 11.63 -8.57 6.75
CA ASN A 108 12.22 -8.59 8.10
C ASN A 108 13.17 -9.78 8.20
N PRO A 109 14.47 -9.56 8.43
CA PRO A 109 15.45 -10.65 8.45
C PRO A 109 15.26 -11.64 9.58
N LEU A 110 14.51 -11.28 10.62
CA LEU A 110 14.15 -12.19 11.70
C LEU A 110 13.08 -13.20 11.27
N ASN A 111 12.33 -12.92 10.21
CA ASN A 111 11.22 -13.73 9.74
C ASN A 111 11.31 -13.90 8.22
N PRO A 112 12.31 -14.67 7.71
CA PRO A 112 12.53 -14.71 6.27
C PRO A 112 11.48 -15.52 5.49
N ASN A 113 10.78 -16.43 6.14
CA ASN A 113 9.87 -17.36 5.46
C ASN A 113 8.40 -16.93 5.53
N TYR A 114 8.01 -16.25 6.60
CA TYR A 114 6.63 -15.84 6.82
C TYR A 114 6.59 -14.48 7.48
N ALA A 115 5.58 -13.70 7.16
CA ALA A 115 5.27 -12.52 7.95
C ALA A 115 4.87 -12.97 9.37
N ALA A 116 5.39 -12.28 10.38
CA ALA A 116 5.08 -12.57 11.77
C ALA A 116 4.40 -11.38 12.42
N ALA A 117 3.50 -11.65 13.33
CA ALA A 117 2.80 -10.64 14.10
C ALA A 117 2.51 -11.18 15.50
N LYS A 118 2.43 -10.26 16.45
CA LYS A 118 1.98 -10.64 17.80
C LYS A 118 0.46 -10.73 17.79
N ALA A 119 -0.07 -11.82 18.28
CA ALA A 119 -1.51 -12.00 18.38
C ALA A 119 -2.10 -11.37 19.64
N LYS A 120 -1.23 -10.83 20.51
CA LYS A 120 -1.66 -10.37 21.82
C LYS A 120 -0.67 -9.40 22.43
#